data_a1c8b6ba036f181c64e9934e937d544d
#
_entry.id   a1c8b6ba036f181c64e9934e937d544d
#
_cell.length_a   1.000
_cell.length_b   1.000
_cell.length_c   1.000
_cell.angle_alpha   90.00
_cell.angle_beta   90.00
_cell.angle_gamma   90.00
#
_symmetry.space_group_name_H-M   'P 1'
#
loop_
_entity.id
_entity.type
_entity.pdbx_description
1 polymer ?
#
loop_
_entity_poly.entity_id
_entity_poly.type
_entity_poly.pdbx_seq_one_letter_code
_entity_poly.pdbx_strand_id
1 'polypeptide(L)'
;MKKVFAVLAFLCVLAAGQYVIVSKFAIRHEVLSLFDPARQRPISVEIAVRRDYETKANLGLWKLPVAIISNGNTVKATEYSFLANVLAARGYLVASIQQDLPTDPPLMTHVGQQYVGRREVYMRCEANILFVLNTLKGRQQNADYDHVTLVGHSNGGDVSMYVAQQHPELVSKVITLDNLRVPFVLNNRMKILSFRSKDPHFQTDPGVLPTPEEAKARGIDIIHTGAQHTEMSDRGPDSVKEKIQATLDRFLLDSASSALAPADTTSPMIMNPGDY
;
A
#
# COMPACT_ATOMS: atom_id res chain seq x y z
N MET A 1 22.76 -9.59 -47.96
CA MET A 1 22.28 -10.26 -46.71
C MET A 1 22.92 -9.68 -45.45
N LYS A 2 24.27 -9.60 -45.30
CA LYS A 2 24.91 -9.07 -44.06
C LYS A 2 24.50 -7.64 -43.68
N LYS A 3 24.34 -6.72 -44.67
CA LYS A 3 23.92 -5.32 -44.41
C LYS A 3 22.47 -5.23 -43.93
N VAL A 4 21.56 -6.07 -44.45
CA VAL A 4 20.13 -6.11 -44.00
C VAL A 4 20.03 -6.66 -42.55
N PHE A 5 20.83 -7.67 -42.22
CA PHE A 5 20.87 -8.22 -40.86
C PHE A 5 21.42 -7.20 -39.85
N ALA A 6 22.42 -6.41 -40.21
CA ALA A 6 22.99 -5.37 -39.36
C ALA A 6 21.97 -4.23 -39.09
N VAL A 7 21.19 -3.84 -40.09
CA VAL A 7 20.14 -2.83 -39.97
C VAL A 7 18.99 -3.34 -39.08
N LEU A 8 18.55 -4.60 -39.27
CA LEU A 8 17.52 -5.22 -38.41
C LEU A 8 17.99 -5.34 -36.96
N ALA A 9 19.22 -5.78 -36.72
CA ALA A 9 19.80 -5.86 -35.38
C ALA A 9 19.87 -4.49 -34.71
N PHE A 10 20.26 -3.44 -35.43
CA PHE A 10 20.31 -2.07 -34.93
C PHE A 10 18.89 -1.53 -34.57
N LEU A 11 17.90 -1.79 -35.42
CA LEU A 11 16.51 -1.43 -35.16
C LEU A 11 15.94 -2.17 -33.93
N CYS A 12 16.28 -3.45 -33.76
CA CYS A 12 15.89 -4.21 -32.55
C CYS A 12 16.54 -3.64 -31.28
N VAL A 13 17.79 -3.22 -31.32
CA VAL A 13 18.49 -2.59 -30.19
C VAL A 13 17.88 -1.23 -29.86
N LEU A 14 17.54 -0.43 -30.87
CA LEU A 14 16.87 0.85 -30.70
C LEU A 14 15.45 0.66 -30.09
N ALA A 15 14.69 -0.31 -30.62
CA ALA A 15 13.36 -0.63 -30.11
C ALA A 15 13.42 -1.14 -28.67
N ALA A 16 14.38 -2.00 -28.34
CA ALA A 16 14.60 -2.48 -26.97
C ALA A 16 15.03 -1.34 -26.04
N GLY A 17 15.91 -0.45 -26.50
CA GLY A 17 16.33 0.75 -25.76
C GLY A 17 15.16 1.71 -25.51
N GLN A 18 14.35 1.98 -26.51
CA GLN A 18 13.12 2.78 -26.36
C GLN A 18 12.11 2.10 -25.45
N TYR A 19 11.92 0.78 -25.53
CA TYR A 19 11.06 0.03 -24.64
C TYR A 19 11.50 0.15 -23.17
N VAL A 20 12.79 0.04 -22.88
CA VAL A 20 13.36 0.21 -21.54
C VAL A 20 13.17 1.63 -21.03
N ILE A 21 13.39 2.66 -21.87
CA ILE A 21 13.19 4.07 -21.51
C ILE A 21 11.71 4.34 -21.26
N VAL A 22 10.83 3.92 -22.18
CA VAL A 22 9.38 4.12 -22.07
C VAL A 22 8.81 3.34 -20.87
N SER A 23 9.31 2.13 -20.56
CA SER A 23 8.87 1.38 -19.40
C SER A 23 9.24 2.05 -18.07
N LYS A 24 10.38 2.77 -18.03
CA LYS A 24 10.83 3.53 -16.85
C LYS A 24 9.99 4.79 -16.59
N PHE A 25 9.38 5.36 -17.65
CA PHE A 25 8.50 6.54 -17.60
C PHE A 25 7.03 6.19 -17.81
N ALA A 26 6.66 4.93 -17.78
CA ALA A 26 5.36 4.45 -18.21
C ALA A 26 4.31 4.41 -17.09
N ILE A 27 4.55 5.03 -15.93
CA ILE A 27 3.54 5.16 -14.89
C ILE A 27 2.63 6.33 -15.28
N ARG A 28 1.34 6.03 -15.47
CA ARG A 28 0.32 7.04 -15.66
C ARG A 28 -0.12 7.55 -14.31
N HIS A 29 -0.11 8.87 -14.16
CA HIS A 29 -0.71 9.57 -13.03
C HIS A 29 -1.96 10.31 -13.50
N GLU A 30 -3.04 10.23 -12.73
CA GLU A 30 -4.30 10.90 -13.00
C GLU A 30 -4.96 11.29 -11.69
N VAL A 31 -5.45 12.52 -11.58
CA VAL A 31 -6.24 12.94 -10.42
C VAL A 31 -7.73 12.80 -10.75
N LEU A 32 -8.43 12.02 -9.95
CA LEU A 32 -9.87 11.86 -10.02
C LEU A 32 -10.53 12.72 -8.93
N SER A 33 -11.47 13.54 -9.34
CA SER A 33 -12.38 14.26 -8.42
C SER A 33 -13.66 13.45 -8.29
N LEU A 34 -13.79 12.70 -7.21
CA LEU A 34 -14.96 11.89 -6.91
C LEU A 34 -15.90 12.65 -5.97
N PHE A 35 -17.16 12.25 -5.95
CA PHE A 35 -18.14 12.79 -5.02
C PHE A 35 -18.99 11.65 -4.45
N ASP A 36 -19.00 11.52 -3.13
CA ASP A 36 -19.86 10.60 -2.43
C ASP A 36 -21.20 11.27 -2.12
N PRO A 37 -22.26 10.92 -2.84
CA PRO A 37 -23.57 11.58 -2.67
C PRO A 37 -24.23 11.26 -1.33
N ALA A 38 -23.96 10.09 -0.76
CA ALA A 38 -24.56 9.69 0.52
C ALA A 38 -24.04 10.52 1.69
N ARG A 39 -22.78 10.95 1.62
CA ARG A 39 -22.13 11.76 2.65
C ARG A 39 -21.95 13.23 2.23
N GLN A 40 -22.39 13.62 1.03
CA GLN A 40 -22.18 14.94 0.43
C GLN A 40 -20.68 15.35 0.48
N ARG A 41 -19.79 14.39 0.16
CA ARG A 41 -18.36 14.54 0.36
C ARG A 41 -17.57 14.47 -0.94
N PRO A 42 -16.82 15.52 -1.32
CA PRO A 42 -15.83 15.41 -2.38
C PRO A 42 -14.63 14.59 -1.89
N ILE A 43 -14.08 13.75 -2.76
CA ILE A 43 -12.92 12.91 -2.49
C ILE A 43 -11.95 13.04 -3.67
N SER A 44 -10.77 13.59 -3.42
CA SER A 44 -9.69 13.64 -4.42
C SER A 44 -8.83 12.39 -4.30
N VAL A 45 -8.58 11.75 -5.44
CA VAL A 45 -7.80 10.52 -5.52
C VAL A 45 -6.78 10.65 -6.64
N GLU A 46 -5.50 10.46 -6.34
CA GLU A 46 -4.47 10.31 -7.36
C GLU A 46 -4.32 8.82 -7.69
N ILE A 47 -4.50 8.49 -8.96
CA ILE A 47 -4.28 7.15 -9.50
C ILE A 47 -2.88 7.07 -10.08
N ALA A 48 -2.12 6.02 -9.72
CA ALA A 48 -0.87 5.67 -10.37
C ALA A 48 -0.94 4.21 -10.83
N VAL A 49 -0.64 3.97 -12.12
CA VAL A 49 -0.63 2.62 -12.71
C VAL A 49 0.39 2.55 -13.84
N ARG A 50 1.09 1.44 -13.95
CA ARG A 50 2.01 1.23 -15.07
C ARG A 50 1.24 0.83 -16.32
N ARG A 51 1.41 1.59 -17.41
CA ARG A 51 0.61 1.50 -18.66
C ARG A 51 0.57 0.11 -19.28
N ASP A 52 1.68 -0.63 -19.26
CA ASP A 52 1.72 -1.98 -19.82
C ASP A 52 0.89 -2.98 -19.02
N TYR A 53 0.90 -2.88 -17.67
CA TYR A 53 0.03 -3.70 -16.82
C TYR A 53 -1.44 -3.30 -16.95
N GLU A 54 -1.74 -2.00 -17.04
CA GLU A 54 -3.09 -1.50 -17.28
C GLU A 54 -3.64 -2.02 -18.63
N THR A 55 -2.80 -1.99 -19.68
CA THR A 55 -3.18 -2.53 -21.01
C THR A 55 -3.45 -4.03 -20.93
N LYS A 56 -2.59 -4.80 -20.25
CA LYS A 56 -2.81 -6.24 -20.04
C LYS A 56 -4.08 -6.52 -19.26
N ALA A 57 -4.37 -5.71 -18.24
CA ALA A 57 -5.60 -5.83 -17.47
C ALA A 57 -6.83 -5.54 -18.32
N ASN A 58 -6.81 -4.46 -19.11
CA ASN A 58 -7.90 -4.12 -20.01
C ASN A 58 -8.19 -5.22 -21.07
N LEU A 59 -7.17 -6.00 -21.42
CA LEU A 59 -7.29 -7.16 -22.30
C LEU A 59 -7.65 -8.46 -21.55
N GLY A 60 -7.85 -8.43 -20.25
CA GLY A 60 -8.14 -9.62 -19.43
C GLY A 60 -6.95 -10.56 -19.23
N LEU A 61 -5.72 -10.13 -19.59
CA LEU A 61 -4.49 -10.92 -19.51
C LEU A 61 -3.76 -10.78 -18.16
N TRP A 62 -4.19 -9.85 -17.32
CA TRP A 62 -3.61 -9.56 -16.02
C TRP A 62 -4.66 -9.08 -15.03
N LYS A 63 -4.55 -9.46 -13.76
CA LYS A 63 -5.35 -8.90 -12.67
C LYS A 63 -4.45 -7.98 -11.85
N LEU A 64 -4.75 -6.67 -11.85
CA LEU A 64 -3.95 -5.69 -11.12
C LEU A 64 -4.16 -5.87 -9.61
N PRO A 65 -3.12 -6.08 -8.80
CA PRO A 65 -3.26 -5.90 -7.37
C PRO A 65 -3.60 -4.43 -7.07
N VAL A 66 -4.39 -4.18 -6.01
CA VAL A 66 -4.85 -2.84 -5.64
C VAL A 66 -4.11 -2.37 -4.40
N ALA A 67 -3.65 -1.12 -4.41
CA ALA A 67 -3.08 -0.47 -3.25
C ALA A 67 -3.79 0.87 -2.99
N ILE A 68 -4.09 1.13 -1.71
CA ILE A 68 -4.62 2.40 -1.23
C ILE A 68 -3.54 3.09 -0.41
N ILE A 69 -3.24 4.35 -0.73
CA ILE A 69 -2.33 5.19 0.07
C ILE A 69 -3.17 6.24 0.80
N SER A 70 -3.06 6.28 2.12
CA SER A 70 -3.69 7.27 2.99
C SER A 70 -2.64 8.27 3.50
N ASN A 71 -2.89 9.55 3.28
CA ASN A 71 -1.99 10.62 3.65
C ASN A 71 -1.90 10.83 5.18
N GLY A 72 -0.77 11.34 5.63
CA GLY A 72 -0.59 11.88 6.98
C GLY A 72 -1.35 13.20 7.18
N ASN A 73 -1.62 13.54 8.43
CA ASN A 73 -2.25 14.81 8.76
C ASN A 73 -1.43 15.98 8.18
N THR A 74 -2.10 16.94 7.53
CA THR A 74 -1.51 18.13 6.89
C THR A 74 -0.57 17.85 5.69
N VAL A 75 -0.48 16.60 5.22
CA VAL A 75 0.27 16.21 4.02
C VAL A 75 -0.72 15.91 2.91
N LYS A 76 -0.43 16.34 1.68
CA LYS A 76 -1.30 16.05 0.54
C LYS A 76 -1.14 14.57 0.12
N ALA A 77 -2.22 13.96 -0.36
CA ALA A 77 -2.18 12.60 -0.90
C ALA A 77 -1.17 12.43 -2.06
N THR A 78 -0.91 13.50 -2.82
CA THR A 78 0.07 13.54 -3.91
C THR A 78 1.52 13.59 -3.44
N GLU A 79 1.78 13.79 -2.14
CA GLU A 79 3.14 13.87 -1.57
C GLU A 79 3.67 12.50 -1.09
N TYR A 80 3.22 11.42 -1.74
CA TYR A 80 3.70 10.04 -1.54
C TYR A 80 4.03 9.38 -2.88
N SER A 81 4.47 10.18 -3.85
CA SER A 81 4.78 9.71 -5.20
C SER A 81 5.87 8.63 -5.20
N PHE A 82 6.84 8.70 -4.29
CA PHE A 82 7.89 7.70 -4.15
C PHE A 82 7.36 6.31 -3.79
N LEU A 83 6.28 6.20 -3.00
CA LEU A 83 5.61 4.93 -2.69
C LEU A 83 4.72 4.48 -3.86
N ALA A 84 3.92 5.41 -4.39
CA ALA A 84 3.02 5.13 -5.50
C ALA A 84 3.79 4.59 -6.72
N ASN A 85 4.96 5.13 -7.01
CA ASN A 85 5.80 4.70 -8.12
C ASN A 85 6.37 3.29 -7.92
N VAL A 86 6.81 2.92 -6.71
CA VAL A 86 7.26 1.55 -6.43
C VAL A 86 6.13 0.55 -6.61
N LEU A 87 4.97 0.82 -6.03
CA LEU A 87 3.80 -0.05 -6.15
C LEU A 87 3.34 -0.18 -7.61
N ALA A 88 3.21 0.93 -8.34
CA ALA A 88 2.84 0.92 -9.76
C ALA A 88 3.87 0.19 -10.62
N ALA A 89 5.17 0.33 -10.34
CA ALA A 89 6.24 -0.41 -11.02
C ALA A 89 6.10 -1.93 -10.81
N ARG A 90 5.53 -2.38 -9.69
CA ARG A 90 5.18 -3.77 -9.39
C ARG A 90 3.82 -4.22 -9.93
N GLY A 91 3.17 -3.38 -10.73
CA GLY A 91 1.92 -3.71 -11.41
C GLY A 91 0.65 -3.44 -10.59
N TYR A 92 0.75 -2.70 -9.50
CA TYR A 92 -0.42 -2.29 -8.72
C TYR A 92 -1.20 -1.18 -9.43
N LEU A 93 -2.52 -1.22 -9.28
CA LEU A 93 -3.39 -0.06 -9.39
C LEU A 93 -3.34 0.66 -8.03
N VAL A 94 -2.73 1.83 -8.02
CA VAL A 94 -2.53 2.60 -6.79
C VAL A 94 -3.53 3.75 -6.74
N ALA A 95 -4.20 3.93 -5.60
CA ALA A 95 -5.07 5.06 -5.33
C ALA A 95 -4.62 5.79 -4.06
N SER A 96 -4.03 6.97 -4.21
CA SER A 96 -3.67 7.87 -3.11
C SER A 96 -4.85 8.77 -2.79
N ILE A 97 -5.47 8.59 -1.64
CA ILE A 97 -6.72 9.26 -1.25
C ILE A 97 -6.41 10.45 -0.35
N GLN A 98 -6.90 11.64 -0.70
CA GLN A 98 -6.93 12.77 0.20
C GLN A 98 -8.01 12.54 1.25
N GLN A 99 -7.59 12.17 2.47
CA GLN A 99 -8.50 11.76 3.53
C GLN A 99 -9.22 12.94 4.18
N ASP A 100 -8.57 14.09 4.25
CA ASP A 100 -9.07 15.26 4.96
C ASP A 100 -9.45 16.38 3.99
N LEU A 101 -10.50 17.12 4.33
CA LEU A 101 -10.92 18.37 3.69
C LEU A 101 -10.54 19.55 4.58
N PRO A 102 -10.34 20.75 4.00
CA PRO A 102 -10.11 21.96 4.81
C PRO A 102 -11.26 22.29 5.78
N THR A 103 -12.45 21.76 5.51
CA THR A 103 -13.66 21.94 6.32
C THR A 103 -13.81 20.88 7.41
N ASP A 104 -12.98 19.85 7.41
CA ASP A 104 -13.04 18.83 8.45
C ASP A 104 -12.54 19.39 9.80
N PRO A 105 -13.07 18.92 10.93
CA PRO A 105 -12.52 19.26 12.23
C PRO A 105 -11.03 18.90 12.33
N PRO A 106 -10.22 19.71 13.02
CA PRO A 106 -8.81 19.42 13.20
C PRO A 106 -8.62 18.09 13.95
N LEU A 107 -7.56 17.37 13.58
CA LEU A 107 -7.23 16.09 14.21
C LEU A 107 -6.86 16.31 15.69
N MET A 108 -7.62 15.70 16.58
CA MET A 108 -7.33 15.72 18.01
C MET A 108 -6.11 14.83 18.31
N THR A 109 -5.21 15.33 19.16
CA THR A 109 -4.00 14.61 19.57
C THR A 109 -3.97 14.47 21.08
N HIS A 110 -4.39 13.32 21.58
CA HIS A 110 -4.18 12.93 22.98
C HIS A 110 -3.17 11.79 23.02
N VAL A 111 -1.96 12.09 23.53
CA VAL A 111 -0.89 11.09 23.67
C VAL A 111 -1.28 10.09 24.78
N GLY A 112 -1.04 8.82 24.55
CA GLY A 112 -1.28 7.76 25.55
C GLY A 112 -2.71 7.27 25.65
N GLN A 113 -3.62 7.78 24.84
CA GLN A 113 -5.01 7.34 24.79
C GLN A 113 -5.39 6.91 23.38
N GLN A 114 -5.42 5.60 23.15
CA GLN A 114 -5.81 5.03 21.88
C GLN A 114 -7.22 5.48 21.49
N TYR A 115 -7.38 5.91 20.23
CA TYR A 115 -8.65 6.33 19.62
C TYR A 115 -9.34 7.57 20.21
N VAL A 116 -8.88 8.15 21.32
CA VAL A 116 -9.55 9.31 21.92
C VAL A 116 -9.56 10.49 20.95
N GLY A 117 -10.76 10.95 20.61
CA GLY A 117 -11.00 12.04 19.67
C GLY A 117 -10.65 11.72 18.21
N ARG A 118 -10.30 10.46 17.87
CA ARG A 118 -9.86 10.07 16.51
C ARG A 118 -10.76 9.05 15.85
N ARG A 119 -11.60 8.33 16.59
CA ARG A 119 -12.44 7.27 16.03
C ARG A 119 -13.29 7.76 14.86
N GLU A 120 -13.90 8.92 14.97
CA GLU A 120 -14.72 9.51 13.89
C GLU A 120 -13.89 9.83 12.64
N VAL A 121 -12.63 10.26 12.83
CA VAL A 121 -11.68 10.49 11.73
C VAL A 121 -11.39 9.17 11.02
N TYR A 122 -11.11 8.09 11.78
CA TYR A 122 -10.83 6.78 11.21
C TYR A 122 -12.05 6.20 10.47
N MET A 123 -13.25 6.28 11.04
CA MET A 123 -14.49 5.86 10.39
C MET A 123 -14.77 6.65 9.11
N ARG A 124 -14.51 7.96 9.11
CA ARG A 124 -14.63 8.79 7.91
C ARG A 124 -13.64 8.36 6.83
N CYS A 125 -12.39 8.10 7.19
CA CYS A 125 -11.35 7.65 6.26
C CYS A 125 -11.63 6.23 5.74
N GLU A 126 -12.10 5.32 6.59
CA GLU A 126 -12.60 4.00 6.19
C GLU A 126 -13.70 4.13 5.13
N ALA A 127 -14.71 4.95 5.39
CA ALA A 127 -15.78 5.18 4.43
C ALA A 127 -15.27 5.80 3.10
N ASN A 128 -14.24 6.67 3.13
CA ASN A 128 -13.59 7.16 1.91
C ASN A 128 -12.93 6.00 1.14
N ILE A 129 -12.19 5.14 1.83
CA ILE A 129 -11.50 3.98 1.23
C ILE A 129 -12.50 3.04 0.57
N LEU A 130 -13.56 2.65 1.28
CA LEU A 130 -14.59 1.74 0.75
C LEU A 130 -15.33 2.35 -0.44
N PHE A 131 -15.65 3.64 -0.40
CA PHE A 131 -16.27 4.36 -1.51
C PHE A 131 -15.35 4.38 -2.74
N VAL A 132 -14.06 4.66 -2.56
CA VAL A 132 -13.07 4.70 -3.65
C VAL A 132 -12.91 3.30 -4.26
N LEU A 133 -12.75 2.26 -3.45
CA LEU A 133 -12.65 0.87 -3.94
C LEU A 133 -13.87 0.48 -4.78
N ASN A 134 -15.08 0.79 -4.30
CA ASN A 134 -16.31 0.50 -5.05
C ASN A 134 -16.37 1.29 -6.36
N THR A 135 -15.97 2.56 -6.36
CA THR A 135 -15.95 3.39 -7.57
C THR A 135 -14.92 2.89 -8.58
N LEU A 136 -13.73 2.50 -8.13
CA LEU A 136 -12.67 1.98 -8.99
C LEU A 136 -13.04 0.61 -9.57
N LYS A 137 -13.77 -0.23 -8.86
CA LYS A 137 -14.27 -1.52 -9.34
C LYS A 137 -15.15 -1.35 -10.60
N GLY A 138 -15.92 -0.27 -10.67
CA GLY A 138 -16.69 0.08 -11.86
C GLY A 138 -15.85 0.61 -13.04
N ARG A 139 -14.64 1.13 -12.78
CA ARG A 139 -13.75 1.71 -13.80
C ARG A 139 -12.70 0.74 -14.32
N GLN A 140 -12.16 -0.11 -13.45
CA GLN A 140 -11.15 -1.13 -13.78
C GLN A 140 -11.57 -2.47 -13.20
N GLN A 141 -12.24 -3.27 -14.02
CA GLN A 141 -12.82 -4.55 -13.58
C GLN A 141 -11.76 -5.64 -13.33
N ASN A 142 -10.63 -5.59 -14.05
CA ASN A 142 -9.56 -6.58 -13.92
C ASN A 142 -8.52 -6.14 -12.87
N ALA A 143 -9.00 -5.84 -11.65
CA ALA A 143 -8.15 -5.57 -10.49
C ALA A 143 -8.68 -6.35 -9.27
N ASP A 144 -7.79 -6.61 -8.29
CA ASP A 144 -8.10 -7.39 -7.10
C ASP A 144 -8.55 -6.48 -5.96
N TYR A 145 -9.85 -6.27 -5.87
CA TYR A 145 -10.46 -5.44 -4.82
C TYR A 145 -10.79 -6.24 -3.55
N ASP A 146 -10.56 -7.55 -3.55
CA ASP A 146 -10.86 -8.43 -2.43
C ASP A 146 -9.63 -8.71 -1.55
N HIS A 147 -8.42 -8.33 -2.03
CA HIS A 147 -7.15 -8.51 -1.32
C HIS A 147 -6.26 -7.26 -1.44
N VAL A 148 -6.73 -6.13 -0.90
CA VAL A 148 -6.04 -4.85 -1.06
C VAL A 148 -4.80 -4.73 -0.19
N THR A 149 -3.87 -3.91 -0.64
CA THR A 149 -2.71 -3.44 0.12
C THR A 149 -3.01 -2.04 0.64
N LEU A 150 -2.97 -1.84 1.96
CA LEU A 150 -3.12 -0.53 2.58
C LEU A 150 -1.74 0.05 2.92
N VAL A 151 -1.53 1.30 2.56
CA VAL A 151 -0.31 2.05 2.83
C VAL A 151 -0.68 3.36 3.51
N GLY A 152 0.04 3.75 4.55
CA GLY A 152 -0.27 5.02 5.20
C GLY A 152 0.85 5.58 6.03
N HIS A 153 0.94 6.91 6.06
CA HIS A 153 1.88 7.64 6.88
C HIS A 153 1.17 8.30 8.07
N SER A 154 1.77 8.21 9.26
CA SER A 154 1.24 8.90 10.46
C SER A 154 -0.23 8.54 10.71
N ASN A 155 -1.14 9.52 10.71
CA ASN A 155 -2.59 9.30 10.79
C ASN A 155 -3.10 8.36 9.68
N GLY A 156 -2.56 8.44 8.46
CA GLY A 156 -2.90 7.51 7.37
C GLY A 156 -2.46 6.07 7.67
N GLY A 157 -1.35 5.89 8.41
CA GLY A 157 -0.92 4.59 8.92
C GLY A 157 -1.86 4.05 9.99
N ASP A 158 -2.33 4.92 10.89
CA ASP A 158 -3.38 4.58 11.87
C ASP A 158 -4.68 4.17 11.16
N VAL A 159 -5.10 4.92 10.13
CA VAL A 159 -6.26 4.57 9.28
C VAL A 159 -6.07 3.22 8.63
N SER A 160 -4.87 2.92 8.08
CA SER A 160 -4.59 1.63 7.45
C SER A 160 -4.72 0.47 8.42
N MET A 161 -4.21 0.60 9.65
CA MET A 161 -4.37 -0.40 10.71
C MET A 161 -5.83 -0.51 11.16
N TYR A 162 -6.54 0.61 11.31
CA TYR A 162 -7.96 0.61 11.67
C TYR A 162 -8.81 -0.15 10.65
N VAL A 163 -8.65 0.16 9.35
CA VAL A 163 -9.39 -0.53 8.28
C VAL A 163 -9.03 -2.01 8.24
N ALA A 164 -7.77 -2.38 8.44
CA ALA A 164 -7.36 -3.77 8.51
C ALA A 164 -7.95 -4.54 9.71
N GLN A 165 -8.26 -3.85 10.82
CA GLN A 165 -8.97 -4.43 11.97
C GLN A 165 -10.46 -4.61 11.68
N GLN A 166 -11.11 -3.64 10.99
CA GLN A 166 -12.54 -3.69 10.69
C GLN A 166 -12.87 -4.63 9.52
N HIS A 167 -11.96 -4.77 8.54
CA HIS A 167 -12.14 -5.53 7.30
C HIS A 167 -10.96 -6.50 7.05
N PRO A 168 -10.70 -7.45 7.97
CA PRO A 168 -9.55 -8.35 7.84
C PRO A 168 -9.63 -9.28 6.62
N GLU A 169 -10.81 -9.50 6.06
CA GLU A 169 -11.02 -10.28 4.84
C GLU A 169 -10.65 -9.50 3.57
N LEU A 170 -10.75 -8.17 3.62
CA LEU A 170 -10.46 -7.27 2.49
C LEU A 170 -8.97 -7.01 2.33
N VAL A 171 -8.18 -7.10 3.43
CA VAL A 171 -6.81 -6.60 3.46
C VAL A 171 -5.80 -7.75 3.45
N SER A 172 -4.89 -7.75 2.48
CA SER A 172 -3.80 -8.74 2.38
C SER A 172 -2.47 -8.23 2.92
N LYS A 173 -2.22 -6.92 2.82
CA LYS A 173 -0.98 -6.27 3.28
C LYS A 173 -1.27 -4.92 3.91
N VAL A 174 -0.49 -4.58 4.93
CA VAL A 174 -0.47 -3.24 5.52
C VAL A 174 0.96 -2.74 5.57
N ILE A 175 1.19 -1.56 5.01
CA ILE A 175 2.48 -0.86 5.07
C ILE A 175 2.27 0.46 5.81
N THR A 176 2.94 0.64 6.94
CA THR A 176 2.84 1.89 7.70
C THR A 176 4.17 2.63 7.75
N LEU A 177 4.08 3.94 7.63
CA LEU A 177 5.16 4.87 7.89
C LEU A 177 4.79 5.62 9.17
N ASP A 178 5.30 5.11 10.27
CA ASP A 178 5.22 5.71 11.61
C ASP A 178 3.77 5.97 12.10
N ASN A 179 2.90 4.95 12.05
CA ASN A 179 1.60 4.98 12.73
C ASN A 179 1.79 5.02 14.24
N LEU A 180 0.94 5.76 14.97
CA LEU A 180 1.22 6.11 16.36
C LEU A 180 0.13 5.70 17.34
N ARG A 181 -1.13 5.49 16.89
CA ARG A 181 -2.29 5.42 17.79
C ARG A 181 -3.12 4.14 17.67
N VAL A 182 -3.11 3.50 16.49
CA VAL A 182 -3.89 2.28 16.27
C VAL A 182 -2.98 1.07 16.40
N PRO A 183 -3.31 0.11 17.29
CA PRO A 183 -2.55 -1.11 17.49
C PRO A 183 -2.42 -1.94 16.21
N PHE A 184 -1.33 -2.67 16.12
CA PHE A 184 -1.10 -3.60 15.02
C PHE A 184 -2.11 -4.75 15.04
N VAL A 185 -2.50 -5.20 13.85
CA VAL A 185 -3.27 -6.43 13.69
C VAL A 185 -2.35 -7.62 13.92
N LEU A 186 -2.64 -8.43 14.95
CA LEU A 186 -1.83 -9.59 15.34
C LEU A 186 -2.45 -10.90 14.85
N ASN A 187 -2.93 -10.94 13.61
CA ASN A 187 -3.39 -12.16 12.96
C ASN A 187 -2.41 -12.59 11.85
N ASN A 188 -2.46 -13.87 11.46
CA ASN A 188 -1.56 -14.41 10.43
C ASN A 188 -2.15 -14.26 9.00
N ARG A 189 -3.24 -13.51 8.82
CA ARG A 189 -3.93 -13.40 7.53
C ARG A 189 -3.33 -12.36 6.61
N MET A 190 -2.61 -11.37 7.16
CA MET A 190 -2.04 -10.28 6.39
C MET A 190 -0.55 -10.11 6.71
N LYS A 191 0.21 -9.65 5.73
CA LYS A 191 1.62 -9.28 5.90
C LYS A 191 1.72 -7.80 6.28
N ILE A 192 2.56 -7.48 7.25
CA ILE A 192 2.70 -6.12 7.76
C ILE A 192 4.16 -5.69 7.67
N LEU A 193 4.40 -4.51 7.08
CA LEU A 193 5.67 -3.80 7.07
C LEU A 193 5.48 -2.44 7.73
N SER A 194 6.28 -2.12 8.73
CA SER A 194 6.21 -0.83 9.41
C SER A 194 7.57 -0.14 9.45
N PHE A 195 7.62 1.06 8.92
CA PHE A 195 8.77 1.95 9.06
C PHE A 195 8.58 2.83 10.29
N ARG A 196 9.63 2.92 11.14
CA ARG A 196 9.61 3.71 12.38
C ARG A 196 10.57 4.87 12.29
N SER A 197 10.11 6.04 12.74
CA SER A 197 10.96 7.22 12.88
C SER A 197 11.81 7.17 14.17
N LYS A 198 12.79 8.05 14.26
CA LYS A 198 13.52 8.35 15.50
C LYS A 198 13.05 9.66 16.16
N ASP A 199 11.95 10.24 15.66
CA ASP A 199 11.48 11.56 16.05
C ASP A 199 10.90 11.54 17.47
N PRO A 200 11.52 12.25 18.45
CA PRO A 200 11.05 12.22 19.83
C PRO A 200 9.71 12.98 20.03
N HIS A 201 9.30 13.81 19.08
CA HIS A 201 8.04 14.56 19.15
C HIS A 201 6.82 13.74 18.72
N PHE A 202 7.06 12.63 18.01
CA PHE A 202 6.01 11.74 17.51
C PHE A 202 6.08 10.37 18.21
N GLN A 203 5.71 10.36 19.48
CA GLN A 203 5.75 9.14 20.28
C GLN A 203 4.56 8.22 19.98
N THR A 204 4.88 6.94 19.87
CA THR A 204 3.87 5.89 19.72
C THR A 204 3.18 5.64 21.06
N ASP A 205 1.85 5.52 21.07
CA ASP A 205 1.10 5.19 22.27
C ASP A 205 1.48 3.79 22.79
N PRO A 206 1.43 3.58 24.11
CA PRO A 206 1.65 2.26 24.68
C PRO A 206 0.70 1.20 24.09
N GLY A 207 1.23 0.03 23.78
CA GLY A 207 0.44 -1.08 23.23
C GLY A 207 0.10 -0.97 21.74
N VAL A 208 0.59 0.04 21.02
CA VAL A 208 0.42 0.15 19.57
C VAL A 208 1.36 -0.80 18.84
N LEU A 209 2.64 -0.83 19.21
CA LEU A 209 3.61 -1.75 18.62
C LEU A 209 3.51 -3.13 19.30
N PRO A 210 3.64 -4.20 18.52
CA PRO A 210 3.82 -5.54 19.08
C PRO A 210 5.16 -5.66 19.79
N THR A 211 5.29 -6.59 20.71
CA THR A 211 6.59 -7.00 21.24
C THR A 211 7.45 -7.61 20.13
N PRO A 212 8.79 -7.66 20.29
CA PRO A 212 9.66 -8.33 19.31
C PRO A 212 9.28 -9.79 19.07
N GLU A 213 8.84 -10.50 20.10
CA GLU A 213 8.40 -11.90 20.05
C GLU A 213 7.10 -12.03 19.25
N GLU A 214 6.11 -11.16 19.49
CA GLU A 214 4.86 -11.12 18.74
C GLU A 214 5.11 -10.76 17.27
N ALA A 215 5.92 -9.74 16.99
CA ALA A 215 6.28 -9.36 15.64
C ALA A 215 6.91 -10.53 14.88
N LYS A 216 7.88 -11.21 15.48
CA LYS A 216 8.54 -12.39 14.89
C LYS A 216 7.54 -13.54 14.65
N ALA A 217 6.70 -13.85 15.64
CA ALA A 217 5.72 -14.93 15.55
C ALA A 217 4.64 -14.69 14.49
N ARG A 218 4.38 -13.41 14.14
CA ARG A 218 3.36 -12.98 13.16
C ARG A 218 3.96 -12.57 11.81
N GLY A 219 5.29 -12.63 11.64
CA GLY A 219 5.95 -12.17 10.41
C GLY A 219 5.71 -10.69 10.13
N ILE A 220 5.73 -9.85 11.17
CA ILE A 220 5.61 -8.41 11.07
C ILE A 220 7.01 -7.81 10.97
N ASP A 221 7.29 -7.11 9.89
CA ASP A 221 8.56 -6.44 9.66
C ASP A 221 8.52 -5.02 10.24
N ILE A 222 9.35 -4.74 11.25
CA ILE A 222 9.50 -3.41 11.84
C ILE A 222 10.88 -2.87 11.52
N ILE A 223 10.95 -1.78 10.75
CA ILE A 223 12.18 -1.20 10.23
C ILE A 223 12.41 0.19 10.82
N HIS A 224 13.47 0.35 11.59
CA HIS A 224 13.90 1.66 12.10
C HIS A 224 14.69 2.39 11.01
N THR A 225 14.13 3.47 10.48
CA THR A 225 14.73 4.20 9.35
C THR A 225 15.85 5.14 9.75
N GLY A 226 15.84 5.61 10.99
CA GLY A 226 16.68 6.70 11.45
C GLY A 226 16.24 8.09 10.97
N ALA A 227 15.13 8.17 10.24
CA ALA A 227 14.54 9.42 9.76
C ALA A 227 13.65 10.08 10.82
N GLN A 228 13.34 11.37 10.62
CA GLN A 228 12.30 12.06 11.37
C GLN A 228 10.92 11.64 10.85
N HIS A 229 9.88 11.82 11.66
CA HIS A 229 8.50 11.51 11.29
C HIS A 229 8.06 12.20 9.99
N THR A 230 8.32 13.51 9.89
CA THR A 230 7.92 14.34 8.75
C THR A 230 8.72 14.09 7.47
N GLU A 231 9.85 13.37 7.57
CA GLU A 231 10.69 13.01 6.41
C GLU A 231 10.17 11.79 5.64
N MET A 232 9.13 11.12 6.13
CA MET A 232 8.57 9.92 5.49
C MET A 232 7.50 10.25 4.44
N SER A 233 7.68 11.35 3.72
CA SER A 233 6.87 11.78 2.57
C SER A 233 7.79 12.32 1.48
N ASP A 234 7.25 12.82 0.37
CA ASP A 234 8.06 13.49 -0.68
C ASP A 234 8.80 14.74 -0.19
N ARG A 235 8.44 15.25 1.01
CA ARG A 235 9.15 16.35 1.68
C ARG A 235 10.49 15.93 2.27
N GLY A 236 10.70 14.64 2.47
CA GLY A 236 11.93 14.11 3.05
C GLY A 236 13.08 14.05 2.04
N PRO A 237 14.33 13.88 2.54
CA PRO A 237 15.51 13.75 1.69
C PRO A 237 15.45 12.45 0.85
N ASP A 238 16.09 12.48 -0.32
CA ASP A 238 16.11 11.34 -1.25
C ASP A 238 16.67 10.07 -0.60
N SER A 239 17.71 10.21 0.24
CA SER A 239 18.30 9.08 0.95
C SER A 239 17.35 8.33 1.88
N VAL A 240 16.35 9.01 2.46
CA VAL A 240 15.29 8.39 3.26
C VAL A 240 14.28 7.68 2.35
N LYS A 241 13.85 8.36 1.29
CA LYS A 241 12.92 7.80 0.30
C LYS A 241 13.49 6.55 -0.36
N GLU A 242 14.75 6.57 -0.78
CA GLU A 242 15.45 5.43 -1.40
C GLU A 242 15.50 4.21 -0.47
N LYS A 243 15.80 4.39 0.82
CA LYS A 243 15.80 3.30 1.81
C LYS A 243 14.40 2.69 1.98
N ILE A 244 13.37 3.53 2.07
CA ILE A 244 11.99 3.08 2.18
C ILE A 244 11.57 2.34 0.91
N GLN A 245 11.87 2.89 -0.27
CA GLN A 245 11.58 2.29 -1.56
C GLN A 245 12.25 0.91 -1.72
N ALA A 246 13.54 0.80 -1.43
CA ALA A 246 14.27 -0.46 -1.54
C ALA A 246 13.71 -1.55 -0.61
N THR A 247 13.31 -1.17 0.59
CA THR A 247 12.73 -2.10 1.57
C THR A 247 11.30 -2.51 1.17
N LEU A 248 10.48 -1.55 0.74
CA LEU A 248 9.14 -1.80 0.23
C LEU A 248 9.18 -2.72 -0.99
N ASP A 249 10.08 -2.44 -1.94
CA ASP A 249 10.24 -3.23 -3.16
C ASP A 249 10.56 -4.70 -2.86
N ARG A 250 11.47 -4.95 -1.91
CA ARG A 250 11.80 -6.30 -1.44
C ARG A 250 10.62 -6.99 -0.77
N PHE A 251 9.92 -6.30 0.14
CA PHE A 251 8.74 -6.82 0.81
C PHE A 251 7.64 -7.26 -0.17
N LEU A 252 7.44 -6.50 -1.24
CA LEU A 252 6.46 -6.82 -2.28
C LEU A 252 6.87 -8.06 -3.09
N LEU A 253 8.17 -8.23 -3.37
CA LEU A 253 8.73 -9.41 -4.08
C LEU A 253 8.59 -10.69 -3.25
N ASP A 254 9.00 -10.66 -1.98
CA ASP A 254 8.93 -11.81 -1.08
C ASP A 254 7.48 -12.25 -0.87
N SER A 255 6.57 -11.27 -0.85
CA SER A 255 5.13 -11.52 -0.75
C SER A 255 4.55 -12.20 -2.00
N ALA A 256 5.07 -11.89 -3.18
CA ALA A 256 4.64 -12.53 -4.42
C ALA A 256 5.15 -13.98 -4.51
N SER A 257 6.40 -14.22 -4.12
CA SER A 257 7.02 -15.56 -4.14
C SER A 257 6.33 -16.54 -3.19
N SER A 258 5.91 -16.09 -2.00
CA SER A 258 5.19 -16.95 -1.04
C SER A 258 3.75 -17.27 -1.45
N ALA A 259 3.11 -16.44 -2.29
CA ALA A 259 1.78 -16.71 -2.84
C ALA A 259 1.82 -17.75 -3.98
N LEU A 260 2.99 -17.98 -4.60
CA LEU A 260 3.20 -18.98 -5.66
C LEU A 260 3.72 -20.32 -5.14
N ALA A 261 4.10 -20.43 -3.86
CA ALA A 261 4.48 -21.69 -3.26
C ALA A 261 3.24 -22.61 -3.18
N PRO A 262 3.30 -23.88 -3.66
CA PRO A 262 2.18 -24.80 -3.53
C PRO A 262 1.85 -24.99 -2.04
N ALA A 263 0.56 -24.99 -1.72
CA ALA A 263 0.09 -25.30 -0.38
C ALA A 263 0.67 -26.67 0.04
N ASP A 264 1.36 -26.69 1.15
CA ASP A 264 1.94 -27.91 1.70
C ASP A 264 0.82 -28.90 2.02
N THR A 265 0.61 -29.91 1.15
CA THR A 265 -0.44 -30.92 1.27
C THR A 265 -0.06 -32.03 2.25
N THR A 266 0.87 -31.78 3.16
CA THR A 266 1.19 -32.69 4.23
C THR A 266 0.29 -32.46 5.45
N SER A 267 -1.00 -32.75 5.32
CA SER A 267 -1.82 -33.13 6.46
C SER A 267 -1.48 -34.58 6.76
N PRO A 268 -1.02 -34.94 7.97
CA PRO A 268 -0.88 -36.33 8.34
C PRO A 268 -2.28 -36.96 8.35
N MET A 269 -2.46 -38.01 7.55
CA MET A 269 -3.59 -38.92 7.70
C MET A 269 -3.56 -39.46 9.14
N ILE A 270 -4.51 -38.99 9.95
CA ILE A 270 -4.81 -39.65 11.22
C ILE A 270 -5.49 -40.97 10.85
N MET A 271 -4.74 -42.07 10.83
CA MET A 271 -5.31 -43.40 10.84
C MET A 271 -6.01 -43.59 12.18
N ASN A 272 -7.31 -43.78 12.15
CA ASN A 272 -8.06 -44.26 13.29
C ASN A 272 -7.63 -45.72 13.61
N PRO A 273 -7.23 -46.04 14.84
CA PRO A 273 -6.99 -47.44 15.24
C PRO A 273 -8.31 -48.08 15.65
N GLY A 274 -8.98 -48.71 14.67
CA GLY A 274 -10.27 -49.35 14.95
C GLY A 274 -10.89 -50.14 13.80
N ASP A 275 -10.08 -50.76 12.95
CA ASP A 275 -10.59 -51.79 12.01
C ASP A 275 -9.66 -53.00 12.07
N TYR A 276 -9.93 -53.83 13.05
CA TYR A 276 -9.59 -55.28 13.07
C TYR A 276 -10.79 -56.04 13.64
#